data_ba5e372cd909249d614faed72d9a6b43
#
_entry.id   ba5e372cd909249d614faed72d9a6b43
#
_cell.length_a   1.000
_cell.length_b   1.000
_cell.length_c   1.000
_cell.angle_alpha   90.00
_cell.angle_beta   90.00
_cell.angle_gamma   90.00
#
_symmetry.space_group_name_H-M   'P 1'
#
loop_
_entity.id
_entity.type
_entity.pdbx_description
1 polymer ?
#
loop_
_entity_poly.entity_id
_entity_poly.type
_entity_poly.pdbx_seq_one_letter_code
_entity_poly.pdbx_strand_id
1 'polypeptide(L)'
;MLVEFFDMSFHEKSNALMLGAIVLVYGAYFLIVLGLPVMSGTDIDVNARLVMSNGLMLGSVVALVAIAIIGHILITVLAPKDADKHDERDRLIEMRGDQRGGFVMAFGALCGMGLAMLAMPHFWIVNAILAGLVLGEIVKAVSKLIDYRRGV
;
A
#
# COMPACT_ATOMS: atom_id res chain seq x y z
N MET A 1 -9.25 -18.42 -11.01
CA MET A 1 -8.96 -17.39 -9.99
C MET A 1 -8.96 -17.96 -8.56
N LEU A 2 -10.02 -18.63 -8.05
CA LEU A 2 -9.99 -19.26 -6.72
C LEU A 2 -9.07 -20.48 -6.65
N VAL A 3 -9.01 -21.30 -7.69
CA VAL A 3 -8.14 -22.50 -7.75
C VAL A 3 -6.65 -22.11 -7.77
N GLU A 4 -6.27 -21.09 -8.52
CA GLU A 4 -4.89 -20.57 -8.56
C GLU A 4 -4.42 -20.02 -7.22
N PHE A 5 -5.32 -19.46 -6.40
CA PHE A 5 -4.96 -18.95 -5.08
C PHE A 5 -4.56 -20.08 -4.11
N PHE A 6 -5.11 -21.27 -4.26
CA PHE A 6 -4.75 -22.41 -3.41
C PHE A 6 -3.38 -23.02 -3.73
N ASP A 7 -2.91 -22.87 -4.98
CA ASP A 7 -1.60 -23.39 -5.43
C ASP A 7 -0.43 -22.41 -5.15
N MET A 8 -0.70 -21.20 -4.66
CA MET A 8 0.31 -20.19 -4.35
C MET A 8 1.08 -20.55 -3.08
N SER A 9 2.36 -20.15 -3.00
CA SER A 9 3.18 -20.29 -1.79
C SER A 9 2.62 -19.41 -0.65
N PHE A 10 3.01 -19.68 0.59
CA PHE A 10 2.63 -18.89 1.76
C PHE A 10 2.97 -17.40 1.57
N HIS A 11 4.19 -17.09 1.12
CA HIS A 11 4.67 -15.73 0.90
C HIS A 11 3.92 -15.03 -0.22
N GLU A 12 3.57 -15.73 -1.27
CA GLU A 12 2.79 -15.21 -2.39
C GLU A 12 1.35 -14.86 -1.96
N LYS A 13 0.69 -15.72 -1.18
CA LYS A 13 -0.64 -15.48 -0.60
C LYS A 13 -0.63 -14.25 0.31
N SER A 14 0.35 -14.15 1.21
CA SER A 14 0.50 -13.03 2.13
C SER A 14 0.70 -11.71 1.36
N ASN A 15 1.56 -11.72 0.32
CA ASN A 15 1.81 -10.55 -0.50
C ASN A 15 0.59 -10.13 -1.33
N ALA A 16 -0.17 -11.09 -1.89
CA ALA A 16 -1.41 -10.81 -2.62
C ALA A 16 -2.51 -10.23 -1.70
N LEU A 17 -2.64 -10.74 -0.47
CA LEU A 17 -3.55 -10.21 0.53
C LEU A 17 -3.19 -8.77 0.89
N MET A 18 -1.91 -8.50 1.17
CA MET A 18 -1.45 -7.15 1.49
C MET A 18 -1.66 -6.18 0.33
N LEU A 19 -1.39 -6.59 -0.91
CA LEU A 19 -1.69 -5.77 -2.09
C LEU A 19 -3.18 -5.43 -2.17
N GLY A 20 -4.06 -6.42 -2.00
CA GLY A 20 -5.50 -6.20 -1.98
C GLY A 20 -5.94 -5.24 -0.89
N ALA A 21 -5.41 -5.41 0.33
CA ALA A 21 -5.70 -4.53 1.46
C ALA A 21 -5.25 -3.08 1.20
N ILE A 22 -4.04 -2.88 0.69
CA ILE A 22 -3.50 -1.55 0.35
C ILE A 22 -4.37 -0.87 -0.70
N VAL A 23 -4.68 -1.57 -1.79
CA VAL A 23 -5.51 -1.02 -2.88
C VAL A 23 -6.91 -0.66 -2.40
N LEU A 24 -7.55 -1.52 -1.58
CA LEU A 24 -8.89 -1.26 -1.06
C LEU A 24 -8.90 -0.09 -0.07
N VAL A 25 -8.02 -0.12 0.93
CA VAL A 25 -8.02 0.88 2.01
C VAL A 25 -7.61 2.25 1.47
N TYR A 26 -6.48 2.34 0.77
CA TYR A 26 -6.02 3.62 0.25
C TYR A 26 -6.74 4.06 -1.02
N GLY A 27 -7.25 3.13 -1.82
CA GLY A 27 -8.15 3.45 -2.92
C GLY A 27 -9.41 4.15 -2.40
N ALA A 28 -10.05 3.59 -1.36
CA ALA A 28 -11.18 4.23 -0.69
C ALA A 28 -10.81 5.59 -0.08
N TYR A 29 -9.65 5.67 0.60
CA TYR A 29 -9.15 6.93 1.15
C TYR A 29 -9.04 8.02 0.08
N PHE A 30 -8.33 7.76 -1.02
CA PHE A 30 -8.13 8.76 -2.07
C PHE A 30 -9.43 9.10 -2.82
N LEU A 31 -10.34 8.14 -3.01
CA LEU A 31 -11.66 8.40 -3.56
C LEU A 31 -12.46 9.37 -2.67
N ILE A 32 -12.44 9.18 -1.36
CA ILE A 32 -13.17 10.04 -0.42
C ILE A 32 -12.50 11.41 -0.34
N VAL A 33 -11.18 11.48 -0.19
CA VAL A 33 -10.47 12.72 0.11
C VAL A 33 -10.28 13.61 -1.13
N LEU A 34 -10.03 13.01 -2.30
CA LEU A 34 -9.80 13.73 -3.55
C LEU A 34 -10.99 13.68 -4.49
N GLY A 35 -11.67 12.52 -4.59
CA GLY A 35 -12.71 12.27 -5.57
C GLY A 35 -14.06 12.93 -5.23
N LEU A 36 -14.58 12.71 -4.03
CA LEU A 36 -15.90 13.23 -3.67
C LEU A 36 -16.01 14.77 -3.71
N PRO A 37 -15.05 15.56 -3.19
CA PRO A 37 -15.10 17.02 -3.30
C PRO A 37 -15.09 17.51 -4.76
N VAL A 38 -14.34 16.85 -5.63
CA VAL A 38 -14.31 17.21 -7.07
C VAL A 38 -15.63 16.87 -7.74
N MET A 39 -16.24 15.74 -7.41
CA MET A 39 -17.52 15.33 -8.00
C MET A 39 -18.72 16.12 -7.48
N SER A 40 -18.70 16.57 -6.23
CA SER A 40 -19.82 17.31 -5.61
C SER A 40 -19.82 18.82 -5.89
N GLY A 41 -18.73 19.35 -6.46
CA GLY A 41 -18.61 20.79 -6.73
C GLY A 41 -18.67 21.67 -5.48
N THR A 42 -18.55 21.10 -4.28
CA THR A 42 -18.57 21.83 -3.01
C THR A 42 -17.19 22.41 -2.70
N ASP A 43 -17.10 23.71 -2.57
CA ASP A 43 -15.93 24.40 -2.02
C ASP A 43 -15.84 24.12 -0.51
N ILE A 44 -15.16 23.04 -0.16
CA ILE A 44 -14.84 22.74 1.24
C ILE A 44 -13.62 23.58 1.63
N ASP A 45 -13.73 24.29 2.75
CA ASP A 45 -12.60 25.04 3.32
C ASP A 45 -11.36 24.15 3.45
N VAL A 46 -10.20 24.67 3.07
CA VAL A 46 -8.92 23.94 3.05
C VAL A 46 -8.58 23.34 4.41
N ASN A 47 -8.91 24.07 5.50
CA ASN A 47 -8.66 23.58 6.86
C ASN A 47 -9.59 22.42 7.23
N ALA A 48 -10.87 22.51 6.89
CA ALA A 48 -11.83 21.43 7.11
C ALA A 48 -11.44 20.16 6.32
N ARG A 49 -10.98 20.34 5.08
CA ARG A 49 -10.45 19.26 4.25
C ARG A 49 -9.21 18.60 4.87
N LEU A 50 -8.30 19.41 5.44
CA LEU A 50 -7.09 18.90 6.11
C LEU A 50 -7.45 18.07 7.35
N VAL A 51 -8.33 18.57 8.21
CA VAL A 51 -8.77 17.85 9.42
C VAL A 51 -9.43 16.52 9.06
N MET A 52 -10.33 16.52 8.07
CA MET A 52 -11.00 15.31 7.60
C MET A 52 -10.00 14.31 7.01
N SER A 53 -9.08 14.77 6.17
CA SER A 53 -8.08 13.89 5.55
C SER A 53 -7.12 13.29 6.57
N ASN A 54 -6.71 14.03 7.59
CA ASN A 54 -5.84 13.52 8.65
C ASN A 54 -6.53 12.43 9.48
N GLY A 55 -7.82 12.63 9.82
CA GLY A 55 -8.61 11.63 10.53
C GLY A 55 -8.78 10.34 9.71
N LEU A 56 -9.14 10.47 8.43
CA LEU A 56 -9.27 9.33 7.52
C LEU A 56 -7.92 8.64 7.25
N MET A 57 -6.83 9.40 7.15
CA MET A 57 -5.48 8.85 6.98
C MET A 57 -5.09 8.00 8.19
N LEU A 58 -5.28 8.51 9.42
CA LEU A 58 -5.01 7.75 10.63
C LEU A 58 -5.89 6.48 10.70
N GLY A 59 -7.18 6.62 10.40
CA GLY A 59 -8.11 5.48 10.32
C GLY A 59 -7.69 4.44 9.28
N SER A 60 -7.20 4.87 8.11
CA SER A 60 -6.72 3.96 7.07
C SER A 60 -5.46 3.19 7.49
N VAL A 61 -4.53 3.85 8.20
CA VAL A 61 -3.34 3.19 8.76
C VAL A 61 -3.76 2.13 9.78
N VAL A 62 -4.64 2.48 10.73
CA VAL A 62 -5.14 1.53 11.73
C VAL A 62 -5.86 0.35 11.07
N ALA A 63 -6.71 0.62 10.08
CA ALA A 63 -7.42 -0.41 9.33
C ALA A 63 -6.44 -1.36 8.60
N LEU A 64 -5.41 -0.80 7.93
CA LEU A 64 -4.41 -1.60 7.24
C LEU A 64 -3.63 -2.49 8.21
N VAL A 65 -3.20 -1.95 9.36
CA VAL A 65 -2.50 -2.72 10.39
C VAL A 65 -3.37 -3.86 10.92
N ALA A 66 -4.65 -3.58 11.20
CA ALA A 66 -5.59 -4.61 11.65
C ALA A 66 -5.77 -5.72 10.60
N ILE A 67 -5.96 -5.35 9.32
CA ILE A 67 -6.09 -6.30 8.21
C ILE A 67 -4.80 -7.13 8.05
N ALA A 68 -3.63 -6.50 8.17
CA ALA A 68 -2.35 -7.18 8.08
C ALA A 68 -2.18 -8.22 9.20
N ILE A 69 -2.46 -7.86 10.45
CA ILE A 69 -2.35 -8.77 11.59
C ILE A 69 -3.33 -9.93 11.45
N ILE A 70 -4.61 -9.64 11.22
CA ILE A 70 -5.65 -10.67 11.09
C ILE A 70 -5.36 -11.58 9.90
N GLY A 71 -5.01 -11.00 8.75
CA GLY A 71 -4.70 -11.73 7.54
C GLY A 71 -3.48 -12.65 7.72
N HIS A 72 -2.42 -12.16 8.38
CA HIS A 72 -1.23 -12.96 8.64
C HIS A 72 -1.52 -14.13 9.60
N ILE A 73 -2.30 -13.89 10.66
CA ILE A 73 -2.75 -14.95 11.58
C ILE A 73 -3.57 -16.01 10.83
N LEU A 74 -4.52 -15.59 10.00
CA LEU A 74 -5.37 -16.51 9.24
C LEU A 74 -4.54 -17.39 8.29
N ILE A 75 -3.60 -16.78 7.54
CA ILE A 75 -2.75 -17.53 6.60
C ILE A 75 -1.86 -18.51 7.37
N THR A 76 -1.27 -18.09 8.50
CA THR A 76 -0.42 -18.97 9.33
C THR A 76 -1.20 -20.17 9.92
N VAL A 77 -2.44 -19.94 10.37
CA VAL A 77 -3.30 -21.00 10.91
C VAL A 77 -3.71 -21.99 9.82
N LEU A 78 -3.99 -21.49 8.61
CA LEU A 78 -4.43 -22.34 7.48
C LEU A 78 -3.29 -23.10 6.79
N ALA A 79 -2.04 -22.61 6.87
CA ALA A 79 -0.88 -23.22 6.22
C ALA A 79 0.36 -23.29 7.15
N PRO A 80 0.27 -23.97 8.30
CA PRO A 80 1.33 -23.94 9.33
C PRO A 80 2.65 -24.61 8.88
N LYS A 81 2.61 -25.50 7.89
CA LYS A 81 3.80 -26.23 7.43
C LYS A 81 4.70 -25.44 6.47
N ASP A 82 4.20 -24.36 5.90
CA ASP A 82 4.88 -23.55 4.87
C ASP A 82 5.37 -22.21 5.42
N ALA A 83 4.99 -21.85 6.64
CA ALA A 83 5.30 -20.55 7.25
C ALA A 83 6.81 -20.35 7.54
N ASP A 84 7.57 -21.45 7.75
CA ASP A 84 8.99 -21.41 8.16
C ASP A 84 9.98 -21.69 7.01
N LYS A 85 9.50 -21.93 5.80
CA LYS A 85 10.38 -22.23 4.66
C LYS A 85 10.76 -20.96 3.91
N HIS A 86 11.84 -20.32 4.33
CA HIS A 86 12.52 -19.29 3.54
C HIS A 86 13.56 -19.94 2.62
N ASP A 87 13.27 -19.94 1.32
CA ASP A 87 14.24 -20.31 0.30
C ASP A 87 15.08 -19.07 -0.12
N GLU A 88 16.32 -19.31 -0.61
CA GLU A 88 17.18 -18.24 -1.14
C GLU A 88 16.48 -17.45 -2.26
N ARG A 89 15.64 -18.11 -3.03
CA ARG A 89 14.81 -17.51 -4.07
C ARG A 89 13.82 -16.50 -3.49
N ASP A 90 13.11 -16.84 -2.41
CA ASP A 90 12.17 -15.93 -1.74
C ASP A 90 12.86 -14.65 -1.27
N ARG A 91 14.06 -14.80 -0.70
CA ARG A 91 14.88 -13.66 -0.26
C ARG A 91 15.29 -12.75 -1.42
N LEU A 92 15.63 -13.30 -2.58
CA LEU A 92 15.96 -12.52 -3.77
C LEU A 92 14.74 -11.74 -4.31
N ILE A 93 13.58 -12.38 -4.34
CA ILE A 93 12.32 -11.74 -4.76
C ILE A 93 11.96 -10.61 -3.79
N GLU A 94 12.08 -10.84 -2.48
CA GLU A 94 11.85 -9.81 -1.46
C GLU A 94 12.77 -8.61 -1.66
N MET A 95 14.07 -8.84 -1.77
CA MET A 95 15.07 -7.79 -1.92
C MET A 95 14.83 -6.94 -3.18
N ARG A 96 14.50 -7.58 -4.32
CA ARG A 96 14.19 -6.89 -5.57
C ARG A 96 12.90 -6.07 -5.47
N GLY A 97 11.88 -6.64 -4.87
CA GLY A 97 10.62 -5.94 -4.63
C GLY A 97 10.81 -4.70 -3.76
N ASP A 98 11.54 -4.86 -2.65
CA ASP A 98 11.84 -3.78 -1.70
C ASP A 98 12.66 -2.66 -2.37
N GLN A 99 13.64 -3.02 -3.20
CA GLN A 99 14.43 -2.05 -3.94
C GLN A 99 13.56 -1.24 -4.92
N ARG A 100 12.72 -1.90 -5.71
CA ARG A 100 11.82 -1.23 -6.68
C ARG A 100 10.81 -0.33 -5.97
N GLY A 101 10.18 -0.82 -4.91
CA GLY A 101 9.25 -0.03 -4.09
C GLY A 101 9.93 1.16 -3.42
N GLY A 102 11.15 0.95 -2.89
CA GLY A 102 11.95 1.99 -2.25
C GLY A 102 12.27 3.17 -3.17
N PHE A 103 12.56 2.93 -4.45
CA PHE A 103 12.75 4.01 -5.43
C PHE A 103 11.49 4.86 -5.61
N VAL A 104 10.32 4.22 -5.68
CA VAL A 104 9.04 4.94 -5.83
C VAL A 104 8.72 5.74 -4.57
N MET A 105 8.96 5.19 -3.38
CA MET A 105 8.80 5.90 -2.10
C MET A 105 9.72 7.11 -2.02
N ALA A 106 11.00 6.95 -2.38
CA ALA A 106 11.98 8.04 -2.40
C ALA A 106 11.53 9.17 -3.34
N PHE A 107 11.05 8.82 -4.54
CA PHE A 107 10.53 9.80 -5.48
C PHE A 107 9.30 10.52 -4.92
N GLY A 108 8.37 9.80 -4.27
CA GLY A 108 7.21 10.40 -3.60
C GLY A 108 7.60 11.38 -2.49
N ALA A 109 8.62 11.02 -1.69
CA ALA A 109 9.16 11.91 -0.67
C ALA A 109 9.78 13.18 -1.27
N LEU A 110 10.52 13.07 -2.38
CA LEU A 110 11.06 14.22 -3.11
C LEU A 110 9.94 15.13 -3.66
N CYS A 111 8.87 14.54 -4.19
CA CYS A 111 7.70 15.33 -4.62
C CYS A 111 7.08 16.09 -3.43
N GLY A 112 6.91 15.46 -2.28
CA GLY A 112 6.42 16.11 -1.07
C GLY A 112 7.32 17.26 -0.61
N MET A 113 8.65 17.06 -0.64
CA MET A 113 9.62 18.13 -0.36
C MET A 113 9.49 19.29 -1.36
N GLY A 114 9.36 18.99 -2.66
CA GLY A 114 9.17 20.01 -3.68
C GLY A 114 7.91 20.84 -3.43
N LEU A 115 6.79 20.21 -3.09
CA LEU A 115 5.56 20.93 -2.74
C LEU A 115 5.73 21.81 -1.50
N ALA A 116 6.48 21.33 -0.50
CA ALA A 116 6.79 22.12 0.69
C ALA A 116 7.66 23.36 0.37
N MET A 117 8.67 23.18 -0.50
CA MET A 117 9.52 24.30 -0.96
C MET A 117 8.72 25.35 -1.77
N LEU A 118 7.67 24.92 -2.48
CA LEU A 118 6.75 25.80 -3.19
C LEU A 118 5.68 26.42 -2.28
N ALA A 119 5.78 26.25 -0.96
CA ALA A 119 4.81 26.71 0.03
C ALA A 119 3.36 26.28 -0.26
N MET A 120 3.18 25.08 -0.85
CA MET A 120 1.85 24.54 -1.12
C MET A 120 1.10 24.24 0.19
N PRO A 121 -0.25 24.27 0.19
CA PRO A 121 -1.03 23.91 1.38
C PRO A 121 -0.66 22.54 1.93
N HIS A 122 -0.59 22.41 3.26
CA HIS A 122 -0.23 21.17 3.96
C HIS A 122 -1.00 19.93 3.50
N PHE A 123 -2.27 20.14 3.11
CA PHE A 123 -3.10 19.08 2.53
C PHE A 123 -2.43 18.37 1.34
N TRP A 124 -1.89 19.14 0.39
CA TRP A 124 -1.23 18.57 -0.80
C TRP A 124 0.09 17.92 -0.49
N ILE A 125 0.87 18.49 0.44
CA ILE A 125 2.16 17.95 0.86
C ILE A 125 1.96 16.57 1.48
N VAL A 126 1.06 16.47 2.46
CA VAL A 126 0.80 15.22 3.20
C VAL A 126 0.24 14.14 2.27
N ASN A 127 -0.71 14.50 1.41
CA ASN A 127 -1.31 13.54 0.48
C ASN A 127 -0.34 13.10 -0.63
N ALA A 128 0.58 13.95 -1.08
CA ALA A 128 1.62 13.57 -2.03
C ALA A 128 2.61 12.58 -1.43
N ILE A 129 3.04 12.80 -0.19
CA ILE A 129 3.90 11.86 0.52
C ILE A 129 3.18 10.52 0.72
N LEU A 130 1.94 10.55 1.19
CA LEU A 130 1.13 9.34 1.36
C LEU A 130 0.96 8.58 0.04
N ALA A 131 0.68 9.28 -1.06
CA ALA A 131 0.56 8.67 -2.38
C ALA A 131 1.87 8.00 -2.80
N GLY A 132 3.02 8.63 -2.55
CA GLY A 132 4.34 8.04 -2.80
C GLY A 132 4.59 6.77 -2.01
N LEU A 133 4.24 6.76 -0.72
CA LEU A 133 4.35 5.58 0.14
C LEU A 133 3.44 4.44 -0.35
N VAL A 134 2.18 4.74 -0.64
CA VAL A 134 1.19 3.75 -1.11
C VAL A 134 1.59 3.17 -2.45
N LEU A 135 2.01 4.01 -3.41
CA LEU A 135 2.49 3.56 -4.73
C LEU A 135 3.75 2.71 -4.59
N GLY A 136 4.66 3.05 -3.69
CA GLY A 136 5.85 2.27 -3.40
C GLY A 136 5.51 0.86 -2.90
N GLU A 137 4.58 0.74 -1.95
CA GLU A 137 4.11 -0.56 -1.47
C GLU A 137 3.37 -1.36 -2.54
N ILE A 138 2.58 -0.72 -3.40
CA ILE A 138 1.92 -1.37 -4.53
C ILE A 138 2.97 -1.91 -5.52
N VAL A 139 3.97 -1.10 -5.89
CA VAL A 139 5.04 -1.51 -6.82
C VAL A 139 5.87 -2.65 -6.23
N LYS A 140 6.19 -2.59 -4.94
CA LYS A 140 6.84 -3.67 -4.19
C LYS A 140 6.03 -4.98 -4.29
N ALA A 141 4.75 -4.93 -3.92
CA ALA A 141 3.89 -6.10 -3.89
C ALA A 141 3.67 -6.69 -5.30
N VAL A 142 3.39 -5.85 -6.29
CA VAL A 142 3.22 -6.28 -7.69
C VAL A 142 4.51 -6.87 -8.25
N SER A 143 5.67 -6.25 -7.97
CA SER A 143 6.97 -6.77 -8.41
C SER A 143 7.23 -8.17 -7.85
N LYS A 144 6.96 -8.38 -6.55
CA LYS A 144 7.09 -9.70 -5.91
C LYS A 144 6.19 -10.73 -6.60
N LEU A 145 4.92 -10.42 -6.85
CA LEU A 145 3.99 -11.34 -7.53
C LEU A 145 4.45 -11.70 -8.96
N ILE A 146 4.99 -10.72 -9.69
CA ILE A 146 5.52 -10.95 -11.04
C ILE A 146 6.75 -11.87 -10.99
N ASP A 147 7.68 -11.61 -10.07
CA ASP A 147 8.91 -12.39 -9.93
C ASP A 147 8.58 -13.84 -9.47
N TYR A 148 7.59 -14.04 -8.59
CA TYR A 148 7.07 -15.38 -8.24
C TYR A 148 6.53 -16.15 -9.47
N ARG A 149 5.74 -15.49 -10.30
CA ARG A 149 5.16 -16.13 -11.51
C ARG A 149 6.18 -16.44 -12.60
N ARG A 150 7.22 -15.61 -12.72
CA ARG A 150 8.28 -15.79 -13.72
C ARG A 150 9.32 -16.86 -13.33
N GLY A 151 9.31 -17.31 -12.11
CA GLY A 151 10.24 -18.32 -11.64
C GLY A 151 11.69 -17.82 -11.49
N VAL A 152 11.87 -16.53 -11.25
CA VAL A 152 13.19 -15.87 -11.11
C VAL A 152 13.68 -15.99 -9.69
#